data_fdaa579f1afe96eba3a2f227c29cb081
#
_entry.id   fdaa579f1afe96eba3a2f227c29cb081
#
_cell.length_a   1.000
_cell.length_b   1.000
_cell.length_c   1.000
_cell.angle_alpha   90.00
_cell.angle_beta   90.00
_cell.angle_gamma   90.00
#
_symmetry.space_group_name_H-M   'P 1'
#
loop_
_entity.id
_entity.type
_entity.pdbx_description
1 polymer ?
#
loop_
_entity_poly.entity_id
_entity_poly.type
_entity_poly.pdbx_seq_one_letter_code
_entity_poly.pdbx_strand_id
1 'polypeptide(L)'
;MRKTKIICTIGPASENPEILSQIIEAGMNVSRHNFSHGDHEEHAARINLVKELAKKHNKEIAVMLDTKGPEIRTGKFEPKKVELQAGAKFTVHAGGDVVGNTEECSVTYAGLANDVKPGDTILIDDGLVGLTVESIEGNKIHCTVQNTGFVATHKGVNVPGVSIKLPALTEKDIADLKFGCEIGVNAVAASFIRKASDVETIRQILNENGGEHIQIISKIENQEGVDNIDSILAVSDGLMVARGDLGVEIPFEKLPAVQKMMIEKCNAAGKPVVTATQMLDSMMRNPRPTRAEVSDVANAILDGTDAIMLSGESANGDWPVESVQTMAKIAVEAETKLNYETAVSTAKSHIPAVSGVISRAACNAANELNAAAIVSSTKSGATARRISQCRPECPIVAVTPSEKVAKSLAFCFGVYPVVAEDQNSTDAMMANATKIAVENGFANSGDTVVIAAGLDQVGSTNLLKVSVVE
;
A
#
# COMPACT_ATOMS: atom_id res chain seq x y z
N MET A 1 -3.27 0.31 22.21
CA MET A 1 -3.46 1.20 21.03
C MET A 1 -2.85 0.49 19.81
N ARG A 2 -3.55 0.41 18.65
CA ARG A 2 -3.09 -0.36 17.48
C ARG A 2 -1.99 0.39 16.72
N LYS A 3 -0.88 -0.26 16.42
CA LYS A 3 0.29 0.31 15.72
C LYS A 3 0.25 0.11 14.20
N THR A 4 -0.20 -1.08 13.74
CA THR A 4 -0.36 -1.42 12.32
C THR A 4 -1.41 -0.52 11.68
N LYS A 5 -1.13 0.06 10.53
CA LYS A 5 -2.06 0.96 9.83
C LYS A 5 -3.08 0.17 9.01
N ILE A 6 -4.28 0.72 8.86
CA ILE A 6 -5.32 0.13 8.00
C ILE A 6 -5.64 1.07 6.86
N ILE A 7 -5.57 0.53 5.66
CA ILE A 7 -5.97 1.17 4.41
C ILE A 7 -7.31 0.58 3.98
N CYS A 8 -8.31 1.44 3.75
CA CYS A 8 -9.62 1.01 3.29
C CYS A 8 -9.89 1.56 1.90
N THR A 9 -10.28 0.71 0.97
CA THR A 9 -10.75 1.15 -0.34
C THR A 9 -12.17 1.68 -0.22
N ILE A 10 -12.37 2.89 -0.72
CA ILE A 10 -13.69 3.55 -0.73
C ILE A 10 -14.39 3.24 -2.05
N GLY A 11 -15.63 2.80 -1.93
CA GLY A 11 -16.48 2.44 -3.07
C GLY A 11 -17.95 2.43 -2.67
N PRO A 12 -18.83 1.86 -3.50
CA PRO A 12 -20.27 1.89 -3.31
C PRO A 12 -20.77 1.46 -1.92
N ALA A 13 -20.10 0.51 -1.26
CA ALA A 13 -20.48 0.03 0.07
C ALA A 13 -20.07 1.00 1.21
N SER A 14 -19.14 1.92 0.94
CA SER A 14 -18.54 2.81 1.94
C SER A 14 -18.65 4.30 1.63
N GLU A 15 -19.33 4.71 0.55
CA GLU A 15 -19.53 6.12 0.19
C GLU A 15 -20.69 6.80 0.94
N ASN A 16 -21.50 6.03 1.67
CA ASN A 16 -22.52 6.60 2.57
C ASN A 16 -21.83 7.28 3.77
N PRO A 17 -22.18 8.55 4.13
CA PRO A 17 -21.52 9.29 5.20
C PRO A 17 -21.58 8.60 6.57
N GLU A 18 -22.65 7.88 6.89
CA GLU A 18 -22.81 7.16 8.16
C GLU A 18 -21.87 5.95 8.21
N ILE A 19 -21.83 5.16 7.14
CA ILE A 19 -20.95 4.00 7.02
C ILE A 19 -19.48 4.45 7.03
N LEU A 20 -19.15 5.49 6.28
CA LEU A 20 -17.78 6.02 6.22
C LEU A 20 -17.33 6.59 7.58
N SER A 21 -18.22 7.26 8.33
CA SER A 21 -17.94 7.67 9.72
C SER A 21 -17.59 6.47 10.60
N GLN A 22 -18.36 5.38 10.52
CA GLN A 22 -18.10 4.16 11.30
C GLN A 22 -16.77 3.49 10.87
N ILE A 23 -16.42 3.50 9.59
CA ILE A 23 -15.13 3.00 9.08
C ILE A 23 -13.96 3.83 9.63
N ILE A 24 -14.09 5.16 9.67
CA ILE A 24 -13.09 6.05 10.28
C ILE A 24 -12.92 5.74 11.78
N GLU A 25 -14.02 5.59 12.51
CA GLU A 25 -13.99 5.26 13.93
C GLU A 25 -13.45 3.86 14.21
N ALA A 26 -13.76 2.88 13.33
CA ALA A 26 -13.22 1.52 13.40
C ALA A 26 -11.70 1.47 13.19
N GLY A 27 -11.10 2.54 12.66
CA GLY A 27 -9.65 2.73 12.65
C GLY A 27 -9.01 2.84 11.29
N MET A 28 -9.69 3.29 10.25
CA MET A 28 -9.08 3.64 8.99
C MET A 28 -8.00 4.72 9.19
N ASN A 29 -6.82 4.53 8.61
CA ASN A 29 -5.71 5.49 8.59
C ASN A 29 -5.52 6.11 7.21
N VAL A 30 -5.83 5.34 6.17
CA VAL A 30 -5.68 5.77 4.78
C VAL A 30 -6.92 5.36 3.99
N SER A 31 -7.50 6.28 3.24
CA SER A 31 -8.53 6.00 2.24
C SER A 31 -7.87 5.74 0.89
N ARG A 32 -8.12 4.57 0.30
CA ARG A 32 -7.68 4.24 -1.06
C ARG A 32 -8.82 4.48 -2.04
N HIS A 33 -8.50 5.16 -3.13
CA HIS A 33 -9.41 5.41 -4.26
C HIS A 33 -8.84 4.73 -5.49
N ASN A 34 -9.57 3.71 -5.99
CA ASN A 34 -9.12 2.88 -7.13
C ASN A 34 -9.57 3.50 -8.44
N PHE A 35 -8.66 4.15 -9.14
CA PHE A 35 -8.92 4.82 -10.43
C PHE A 35 -9.04 3.88 -11.63
N SER A 36 -8.97 2.55 -11.42
CA SER A 36 -9.37 1.58 -12.45
C SER A 36 -10.88 1.65 -12.76
N HIS A 37 -11.67 2.20 -11.84
CA HIS A 37 -13.13 2.33 -11.93
C HIS A 37 -13.55 3.77 -11.63
N GLY A 38 -14.70 4.16 -12.16
CA GLY A 38 -15.24 5.52 -11.94
C GLY A 38 -14.54 6.61 -12.74
N ASP A 39 -15.01 7.82 -12.58
CA ASP A 39 -14.45 9.03 -13.18
C ASP A 39 -13.92 10.01 -12.12
N HIS A 40 -13.35 11.11 -12.57
CA HIS A 40 -12.76 12.11 -11.67
C HIS A 40 -13.82 12.79 -10.79
N GLU A 41 -15.06 12.96 -11.25
CA GLU A 41 -16.14 13.59 -10.49
C GLU A 41 -16.59 12.70 -9.32
N GLU A 42 -16.78 11.40 -9.57
CA GLU A 42 -17.08 10.40 -8.54
C GLU A 42 -15.97 10.32 -7.49
N HIS A 43 -14.70 10.28 -7.94
CA HIS A 43 -13.57 10.27 -7.03
C HIS A 43 -13.44 11.55 -6.23
N ALA A 44 -13.71 12.73 -6.83
CA ALA A 44 -13.71 14.00 -6.12
C ALA A 44 -14.74 14.01 -4.99
N ALA A 45 -15.97 13.55 -5.27
CA ALA A 45 -17.03 13.48 -4.26
C ALA A 45 -16.62 12.58 -3.07
N ARG A 46 -16.11 11.37 -3.33
CA ARG A 46 -15.64 10.44 -2.30
C ARG A 46 -14.47 10.99 -1.49
N ILE A 47 -13.47 11.58 -2.14
CA ILE A 47 -12.29 12.17 -1.49
C ILE A 47 -12.69 13.34 -0.59
N ASN A 48 -13.56 14.23 -1.06
CA ASN A 48 -14.02 15.36 -0.28
C ASN A 48 -14.84 14.91 0.94
N LEU A 49 -15.70 13.90 0.80
CA LEU A 49 -16.43 13.32 1.91
C LEU A 49 -15.48 12.72 2.96
N VAL A 50 -14.43 11.99 2.55
CA VAL A 50 -13.41 11.49 3.49
C VAL A 50 -12.75 12.65 4.24
N LYS A 51 -12.34 13.71 3.55
CA LYS A 51 -11.68 14.88 4.15
C LYS A 51 -12.61 15.58 5.16
N GLU A 52 -13.88 15.75 4.83
CA GLU A 52 -14.89 16.36 5.70
C GLU A 52 -15.08 15.53 6.99
N LEU A 53 -15.33 14.21 6.82
CA LEU A 53 -15.57 13.33 7.96
C LEU A 53 -14.32 13.14 8.82
N ALA A 54 -13.12 13.05 8.23
CA ALA A 54 -11.86 13.01 8.95
C ALA A 54 -11.72 14.23 9.89
N LYS A 55 -12.02 15.43 9.39
CA LYS A 55 -12.02 16.66 10.19
C LYS A 55 -13.06 16.62 11.29
N LYS A 56 -14.29 16.16 10.99
CA LYS A 56 -15.38 16.01 11.97
C LYS A 56 -15.01 15.08 13.14
N HIS A 57 -14.30 13.98 12.83
CA HIS A 57 -13.84 13.00 13.82
C HIS A 57 -12.47 13.32 14.44
N ASN A 58 -11.87 14.47 14.10
CA ASN A 58 -10.52 14.86 14.53
C ASN A 58 -9.48 13.75 14.26
N LYS A 59 -9.48 13.20 13.04
CA LYS A 59 -8.58 12.13 12.60
C LYS A 59 -7.72 12.57 11.42
N GLU A 60 -6.44 12.24 11.47
CA GLU A 60 -5.52 12.44 10.34
C GLU A 60 -5.61 11.24 9.37
N ILE A 61 -6.50 11.34 8.38
CA ILE A 61 -6.67 10.32 7.33
C ILE A 61 -5.91 10.78 6.08
N ALA A 62 -4.99 9.95 5.59
CA ALA A 62 -4.34 10.18 4.30
C ALA A 62 -5.24 9.69 3.15
N VAL A 63 -5.13 10.35 2.01
CA VAL A 63 -5.83 9.98 0.77
C VAL A 63 -4.82 9.38 -0.20
N MET A 64 -5.08 8.16 -0.67
CA MET A 64 -4.24 7.44 -1.64
C MET A 64 -4.99 7.20 -2.93
N LEU A 65 -4.44 7.71 -4.04
CA LEU A 65 -4.86 7.41 -5.39
C LEU A 65 -4.16 6.13 -5.85
N ASP A 66 -4.91 5.14 -6.32
CA ASP A 66 -4.36 3.90 -6.89
C ASP A 66 -4.58 3.92 -8.40
N THR A 67 -3.49 3.98 -9.18
CA THR A 67 -3.54 4.07 -10.64
C THR A 67 -4.01 2.75 -11.25
N LYS A 68 -4.62 2.84 -12.43
CA LYS A 68 -5.02 1.65 -13.17
C LYS A 68 -3.80 0.87 -13.67
N GLY A 69 -2.82 1.57 -14.21
CA GLY A 69 -1.66 0.98 -14.87
C GLY A 69 -1.97 0.33 -16.22
N PRO A 70 -0.91 -0.14 -16.91
CA PRO A 70 -1.02 -0.75 -18.24
C PRO A 70 -1.43 -2.23 -18.14
N GLU A 71 -2.72 -2.51 -18.26
CA GLU A 71 -3.26 -3.86 -18.26
C GLU A 71 -3.50 -4.40 -19.67
N ILE A 72 -3.26 -5.69 -19.85
CA ILE A 72 -3.72 -6.43 -21.04
C ILE A 72 -5.09 -7.05 -20.70
N ARG A 73 -6.06 -6.87 -21.58
CA ARG A 73 -7.40 -7.42 -21.41
C ARG A 73 -7.88 -8.13 -22.68
N THR A 74 -8.71 -9.15 -22.50
CA THR A 74 -9.44 -9.76 -23.62
C THR A 74 -10.34 -8.74 -24.29
N GLY A 75 -10.56 -8.90 -25.59
CA GLY A 75 -11.54 -8.16 -26.35
C GLY A 75 -12.98 -8.56 -26.00
N LYS A 76 -13.92 -8.16 -26.85
CA LYS A 76 -15.32 -8.49 -26.72
C LYS A 76 -15.57 -9.97 -27.10
N PHE A 77 -16.38 -10.67 -26.30
CA PHE A 77 -16.85 -12.02 -26.60
C PHE A 77 -18.34 -12.04 -26.98
N GLU A 78 -18.71 -12.97 -27.89
CA GLU A 78 -20.09 -13.25 -28.22
C GLU A 78 -20.32 -14.76 -28.34
N PRO A 79 -21.10 -15.39 -27.43
CA PRO A 79 -21.74 -14.78 -26.25
C PRO A 79 -20.72 -14.20 -25.25
N LYS A 80 -21.15 -13.25 -24.39
CA LYS A 80 -20.27 -12.52 -23.45
C LYS A 80 -19.34 -13.41 -22.61
N LYS A 81 -19.66 -14.69 -22.50
CA LYS A 81 -18.90 -15.70 -21.74
C LYS A 81 -18.97 -17.03 -22.49
N VAL A 82 -17.84 -17.68 -22.68
CA VAL A 82 -17.70 -18.98 -23.35
C VAL A 82 -16.87 -19.93 -22.51
N GLU A 83 -17.13 -21.23 -22.64
CA GLU A 83 -16.33 -22.27 -21.98
C GLU A 83 -15.27 -22.80 -22.95
N LEU A 84 -14.01 -22.79 -22.53
CA LEU A 84 -12.91 -23.42 -23.25
C LEU A 84 -12.64 -24.79 -22.64
N GLN A 85 -12.39 -25.79 -23.48
CA GLN A 85 -12.13 -27.17 -23.07
C GLN A 85 -10.61 -27.43 -23.06
N ALA A 86 -10.11 -28.12 -22.02
CA ALA A 86 -8.73 -28.55 -21.93
C ALA A 86 -8.29 -29.31 -23.18
N GLY A 87 -7.14 -29.00 -23.74
CA GLY A 87 -6.58 -29.58 -24.95
C GLY A 87 -7.10 -28.99 -26.26
N ALA A 88 -8.13 -28.13 -26.24
CA ALA A 88 -8.62 -27.45 -27.44
C ALA A 88 -7.57 -26.46 -27.98
N LYS A 89 -7.57 -26.24 -29.28
CA LYS A 89 -6.79 -25.19 -29.92
C LYS A 89 -7.51 -23.86 -29.77
N PHE A 90 -6.77 -22.82 -29.46
CA PHE A 90 -7.29 -21.48 -29.27
C PHE A 90 -6.32 -20.44 -29.84
N THR A 91 -6.83 -19.45 -30.56
CA THR A 91 -6.00 -18.40 -31.15
C THR A 91 -6.20 -17.07 -30.44
N VAL A 92 -5.13 -16.47 -29.95
CA VAL A 92 -5.12 -15.11 -29.37
C VAL A 92 -4.60 -14.14 -30.44
N HIS A 93 -5.39 -13.14 -30.80
CA HIS A 93 -5.00 -12.08 -31.71
C HIS A 93 -4.42 -10.90 -30.89
N ALA A 94 -3.16 -10.60 -31.11
CA ALA A 94 -2.49 -9.44 -30.48
C ALA A 94 -2.99 -8.15 -31.13
N GLY A 95 -3.84 -7.41 -30.41
CA GLY A 95 -4.56 -6.24 -30.93
C GLY A 95 -5.71 -6.61 -31.86
N GLY A 96 -6.40 -5.60 -32.38
CA GLY A 96 -7.56 -5.74 -33.29
C GLY A 96 -8.87 -5.97 -32.56
N ASP A 97 -9.94 -6.16 -33.36
CA ASP A 97 -11.33 -6.20 -32.92
C ASP A 97 -11.98 -7.56 -33.18
N VAL A 98 -11.22 -8.65 -33.13
CA VAL A 98 -11.76 -10.00 -33.29
C VAL A 98 -12.70 -10.28 -32.14
N VAL A 99 -13.97 -10.57 -32.48
CA VAL A 99 -14.98 -10.96 -31.49
C VAL A 99 -14.68 -12.39 -31.02
N GLY A 100 -14.44 -12.53 -29.72
CA GLY A 100 -14.08 -13.81 -29.12
C GLY A 100 -15.20 -14.83 -29.10
N ASN A 101 -14.84 -16.10 -29.24
CA ASN A 101 -15.68 -17.27 -29.22
C ASN A 101 -14.92 -18.46 -28.60
N THR A 102 -15.29 -19.70 -28.87
CA THR A 102 -14.61 -20.90 -28.35
C THR A 102 -13.31 -21.25 -29.08
N GLU A 103 -12.94 -20.57 -30.17
CA GLU A 103 -11.78 -20.87 -31.00
C GLU A 103 -10.74 -19.74 -30.99
N GLU A 104 -11.17 -18.49 -30.80
CA GLU A 104 -10.28 -17.33 -30.84
C GLU A 104 -10.79 -16.14 -30.01
N CYS A 105 -9.87 -15.22 -29.67
CA CYS A 105 -10.20 -13.89 -29.16
C CYS A 105 -9.13 -12.87 -29.51
N SER A 106 -9.44 -11.58 -29.41
CA SER A 106 -8.43 -10.51 -29.41
C SER A 106 -8.03 -10.13 -27.98
N VAL A 107 -6.86 -9.48 -27.87
CA VAL A 107 -6.39 -8.81 -26.65
C VAL A 107 -6.02 -7.37 -26.95
N THR A 108 -6.11 -6.50 -25.94
CA THR A 108 -5.89 -5.05 -26.10
C THR A 108 -4.46 -4.67 -26.48
N TYR A 109 -3.46 -5.52 -26.20
CA TYR A 109 -2.06 -5.23 -26.45
C TYR A 109 -1.58 -5.81 -27.79
N ALA A 110 -1.35 -4.94 -28.78
CA ALA A 110 -0.92 -5.32 -30.11
C ALA A 110 0.53 -5.88 -30.16
N GLY A 111 1.35 -5.56 -29.18
CA GLY A 111 2.74 -6.02 -29.07
C GLY A 111 2.90 -7.45 -28.52
N LEU A 112 1.83 -8.07 -28.03
CA LEU A 112 1.90 -9.35 -27.34
C LEU A 112 2.60 -10.44 -28.15
N ALA A 113 2.29 -10.53 -29.45
CA ALA A 113 2.88 -11.53 -30.35
C ALA A 113 4.41 -11.38 -30.54
N ASN A 114 4.97 -10.18 -30.23
CA ASN A 114 6.42 -9.93 -30.29
C ASN A 114 7.12 -10.21 -28.96
N ASP A 115 6.36 -10.27 -27.87
CA ASP A 115 6.90 -10.45 -26.52
C ASP A 115 6.88 -11.92 -26.08
N VAL A 116 5.90 -12.70 -26.54
CA VAL A 116 5.79 -14.14 -26.22
C VAL A 116 6.52 -15.03 -27.22
N LYS A 117 6.81 -16.25 -26.81
CA LYS A 117 7.45 -17.31 -27.63
C LYS A 117 6.77 -18.66 -27.37
N PRO A 118 6.96 -19.65 -28.25
CA PRO A 118 6.50 -21.02 -28.01
C PRO A 118 6.98 -21.56 -26.67
N GLY A 119 6.08 -22.16 -25.91
CA GLY A 119 6.26 -22.67 -24.56
C GLY A 119 5.88 -21.69 -23.44
N ASP A 120 5.67 -20.40 -23.74
CA ASP A 120 5.17 -19.45 -22.75
C ASP A 120 3.70 -19.74 -22.40
N THR A 121 3.29 -19.29 -21.22
CA THR A 121 1.92 -19.41 -20.73
C THR A 121 1.20 -18.05 -20.78
N ILE A 122 0.00 -18.04 -21.33
CA ILE A 122 -0.92 -16.90 -21.23
C ILE A 122 -2.03 -17.28 -20.25
N LEU A 123 -2.26 -16.47 -19.25
CA LEU A 123 -3.32 -16.65 -18.24
C LEU A 123 -4.44 -15.66 -18.47
N ILE A 124 -5.69 -16.11 -18.36
CA ILE A 124 -6.89 -15.27 -18.52
C ILE A 124 -7.71 -15.34 -17.24
N ASP A 125 -8.31 -14.18 -16.83
CA ASP A 125 -9.21 -14.05 -15.68
C ASP A 125 -8.53 -14.54 -14.39
N ASP A 126 -7.49 -13.85 -13.98
CA ASP A 126 -6.68 -14.14 -12.79
C ASP A 126 -6.13 -15.57 -12.72
N GLY A 127 -5.83 -16.13 -13.90
CA GLY A 127 -5.26 -17.48 -14.01
C GLY A 127 -6.32 -18.61 -14.00
N LEU A 128 -7.60 -18.28 -14.07
CA LEU A 128 -8.66 -19.32 -14.14
C LEU A 128 -8.59 -20.16 -15.41
N VAL A 129 -8.08 -19.60 -16.51
CA VAL A 129 -7.81 -20.33 -17.76
C VAL A 129 -6.37 -20.09 -18.19
N GLY A 130 -5.63 -21.19 -18.37
CA GLY A 130 -4.26 -21.17 -18.88
C GLY A 130 -4.22 -21.61 -20.35
N LEU A 131 -3.36 -20.95 -21.13
CA LEU A 131 -3.07 -21.25 -22.53
C LEU A 131 -1.57 -21.46 -22.69
N THR A 132 -1.14 -22.53 -23.37
CA THR A 132 0.26 -22.72 -23.76
C THR A 132 0.45 -22.21 -25.18
N VAL A 133 1.40 -21.31 -25.40
CA VAL A 133 1.78 -20.82 -26.73
C VAL A 133 2.48 -21.93 -27.51
N GLU A 134 1.95 -22.28 -28.69
CA GLU A 134 2.51 -23.31 -29.58
C GLU A 134 3.31 -22.70 -30.73
N SER A 135 2.73 -21.69 -31.39
CA SER A 135 3.37 -20.99 -32.51
C SER A 135 2.80 -19.57 -32.66
N ILE A 136 3.54 -18.73 -33.40
CA ILE A 136 3.15 -17.35 -33.66
C ILE A 136 3.21 -17.12 -35.17
N GLU A 137 2.14 -16.55 -35.72
CA GLU A 137 2.05 -16.17 -37.13
C GLU A 137 1.49 -14.73 -37.25
N GLY A 138 2.39 -13.78 -37.52
CA GLY A 138 2.02 -12.37 -37.53
C GLY A 138 1.55 -11.91 -36.15
N ASN A 139 0.29 -11.46 -36.05
CA ASN A 139 -0.34 -11.09 -34.79
C ASN A 139 -1.14 -12.22 -34.14
N LYS A 140 -1.14 -13.42 -34.73
CA LYS A 140 -1.86 -14.59 -34.22
C LYS A 140 -0.93 -15.42 -33.35
N ILE A 141 -1.37 -15.69 -32.14
CA ILE A 141 -0.69 -16.56 -31.17
C ILE A 141 -1.54 -17.82 -31.06
N HIS A 142 -1.03 -18.92 -31.62
CA HIS A 142 -1.73 -20.21 -31.58
C HIS A 142 -1.40 -20.92 -30.28
N CYS A 143 -2.43 -21.28 -29.53
CA CYS A 143 -2.32 -21.84 -28.18
C CYS A 143 -3.05 -23.18 -28.05
N THR A 144 -2.68 -23.92 -27.02
CA THR A 144 -3.45 -25.06 -26.49
C THR A 144 -3.98 -24.71 -25.10
N VAL A 145 -5.27 -24.94 -24.88
CA VAL A 145 -5.95 -24.69 -23.59
C VAL A 145 -5.44 -25.69 -22.54
N GLN A 146 -4.93 -25.21 -21.40
CA GLN A 146 -4.36 -26.06 -20.35
C GLN A 146 -5.44 -26.73 -19.49
N ASN A 147 -6.51 -26.02 -19.17
CA ASN A 147 -7.57 -26.47 -18.28
C ASN A 147 -8.95 -25.97 -18.76
N THR A 148 -9.97 -26.77 -18.52
CA THR A 148 -11.36 -26.35 -18.81
C THR A 148 -11.74 -25.17 -17.91
N GLY A 149 -12.32 -24.11 -18.50
CA GLY A 149 -12.76 -22.94 -17.78
C GLY A 149 -13.47 -21.92 -18.65
N PHE A 150 -13.97 -20.87 -18.03
CA PHE A 150 -14.73 -19.84 -18.71
C PHE A 150 -13.86 -18.61 -18.99
N VAL A 151 -13.92 -18.10 -20.21
CA VAL A 151 -13.38 -16.80 -20.60
C VAL A 151 -14.50 -15.84 -20.95
N ALA A 152 -14.29 -14.54 -20.76
CA ALA A 152 -15.33 -13.54 -20.98
C ALA A 152 -14.76 -12.21 -21.51
N THR A 153 -15.67 -11.30 -21.85
CA THR A 153 -15.36 -9.94 -22.30
C THR A 153 -14.55 -9.16 -21.25
N HIS A 154 -13.49 -8.48 -21.69
CA HIS A 154 -12.67 -7.53 -20.91
C HIS A 154 -12.00 -8.12 -19.65
N LYS A 155 -11.65 -9.41 -19.68
CA LYS A 155 -10.92 -10.09 -18.61
C LYS A 155 -9.43 -9.81 -18.67
N GLY A 156 -8.77 -9.75 -17.51
CA GLY A 156 -7.33 -9.60 -17.39
C GLY A 156 -6.57 -10.71 -18.11
N VAL A 157 -5.45 -10.36 -18.71
CA VAL A 157 -4.53 -11.29 -19.39
C VAL A 157 -3.14 -11.08 -18.82
N ASN A 158 -2.58 -12.14 -18.25
CA ASN A 158 -1.24 -12.16 -17.66
C ASN A 158 -0.34 -13.10 -18.45
N VAL A 159 0.96 -12.81 -18.46
CA VAL A 159 1.95 -13.62 -19.15
C VAL A 159 3.14 -13.85 -18.22
N PRO A 160 3.05 -14.80 -17.29
CA PRO A 160 4.06 -15.02 -16.26
C PRO A 160 5.45 -15.25 -16.84
N GLY A 161 6.43 -14.52 -16.29
CA GLY A 161 7.85 -14.67 -16.68
C GLY A 161 8.23 -14.02 -18.00
N VAL A 162 7.32 -13.32 -18.68
CA VAL A 162 7.60 -12.60 -19.92
C VAL A 162 7.67 -11.09 -19.65
N SER A 163 8.73 -10.43 -20.10
CA SER A 163 8.86 -8.98 -20.01
C SER A 163 8.01 -8.31 -21.08
N ILE A 164 6.88 -7.74 -20.66
CA ILE A 164 5.91 -7.06 -21.51
C ILE A 164 6.34 -5.61 -21.74
N LYS A 165 6.44 -5.19 -23.00
CA LYS A 165 6.92 -3.84 -23.40
C LYS A 165 5.80 -2.78 -23.44
N LEU A 166 4.85 -2.86 -22.51
CA LEU A 166 3.88 -1.80 -22.33
C LEU A 166 4.53 -0.55 -21.72
N PRO A 167 4.07 0.68 -22.06
CA PRO A 167 4.52 1.89 -21.37
C PRO A 167 4.21 1.78 -19.87
N ALA A 168 5.00 2.43 -19.03
CA ALA A 168 4.80 2.42 -17.58
C ALA A 168 3.47 3.08 -17.16
N LEU A 169 3.02 4.07 -17.92
CA LEU A 169 1.80 4.85 -17.68
C LEU A 169 0.97 4.92 -18.96
N THR A 170 -0.33 4.81 -18.81
CA THR A 170 -1.31 5.13 -19.85
C THR A 170 -1.62 6.62 -19.85
N GLU A 171 -2.26 7.13 -20.91
CA GLU A 171 -2.77 8.51 -20.94
C GLU A 171 -3.75 8.79 -19.79
N LYS A 172 -4.57 7.78 -19.42
CA LYS A 172 -5.47 7.86 -18.28
C LYS A 172 -4.68 8.03 -16.98
N ASP A 173 -3.63 7.22 -16.74
CA ASP A 173 -2.82 7.34 -15.53
C ASP A 173 -2.19 8.73 -15.40
N ILE A 174 -1.72 9.31 -16.51
CA ILE A 174 -1.18 10.68 -16.52
C ILE A 174 -2.26 11.71 -16.15
N ALA A 175 -3.48 11.55 -16.68
CA ALA A 175 -4.59 12.43 -16.32
C ALA A 175 -5.00 12.26 -14.84
N ASP A 176 -5.04 11.02 -14.35
CA ASP A 176 -5.35 10.68 -12.96
C ASP A 176 -4.31 11.25 -11.99
N LEU A 177 -3.02 11.20 -12.33
CA LEU A 177 -1.94 11.80 -11.52
C LEU A 177 -2.07 13.33 -11.41
N LYS A 178 -2.36 14.00 -12.52
CA LYS A 178 -2.61 15.46 -12.53
C LYS A 178 -3.82 15.82 -11.67
N PHE A 179 -4.92 15.11 -11.85
CA PHE A 179 -6.11 15.27 -11.01
C PHE A 179 -5.80 15.00 -9.52
N GLY A 180 -4.97 13.99 -9.21
CA GLY A 180 -4.51 13.71 -7.85
C GLY A 180 -3.77 14.88 -7.22
N CYS A 181 -2.92 15.59 -8.00
CA CYS A 181 -2.25 16.81 -7.53
C CYS A 181 -3.27 17.93 -7.25
N GLU A 182 -4.24 18.16 -8.16
CA GLU A 182 -5.27 19.18 -8.02
C GLU A 182 -6.17 18.97 -6.81
N ILE A 183 -6.66 17.74 -6.62
CA ILE A 183 -7.53 17.40 -5.50
C ILE A 183 -6.77 17.24 -4.18
N GLY A 184 -5.44 17.18 -4.22
CA GLY A 184 -4.56 17.09 -3.04
C GLY A 184 -4.60 15.73 -2.36
N VAL A 185 -4.24 14.67 -3.10
CA VAL A 185 -3.95 13.35 -2.52
C VAL A 185 -2.62 13.37 -1.78
N ASN A 186 -2.41 12.41 -0.89
CA ASN A 186 -1.21 12.33 -0.07
C ASN A 186 -0.24 11.24 -0.55
N ALA A 187 -0.76 10.25 -1.26
CA ALA A 187 0.04 9.19 -1.86
C ALA A 187 -0.57 8.70 -3.17
N VAL A 188 0.28 8.14 -4.01
CA VAL A 188 -0.07 7.37 -5.21
C VAL A 188 0.39 5.94 -5.01
N ALA A 189 -0.51 4.97 -5.09
CA ALA A 189 -0.19 3.58 -5.27
C ALA A 189 -0.02 3.34 -6.78
N ALA A 190 1.23 3.16 -7.21
CA ALA A 190 1.60 3.08 -8.61
C ALA A 190 1.57 1.64 -9.10
N SER A 191 0.63 1.29 -9.99
CA SER A 191 0.42 -0.05 -10.49
C SER A 191 1.48 -0.49 -11.50
N PHE A 192 1.76 -1.78 -11.52
CA PHE A 192 2.65 -2.47 -12.48
C PHE A 192 4.06 -1.88 -12.61
N ILE A 193 4.65 -1.45 -11.50
CA ILE A 193 6.03 -0.96 -11.47
C ILE A 193 7.00 -2.12 -11.72
N ARG A 194 7.84 -1.98 -12.74
CA ARG A 194 8.81 -3.00 -13.19
C ARG A 194 10.27 -2.59 -12.97
N LYS A 195 10.55 -1.28 -12.95
CA LYS A 195 11.91 -0.71 -12.83
C LYS A 195 11.89 0.70 -12.24
N ALA A 196 13.05 1.15 -11.78
CA ALA A 196 13.21 2.48 -11.17
C ALA A 196 12.73 3.64 -12.06
N SER A 197 13.00 3.58 -13.37
CA SER A 197 12.57 4.64 -14.31
C SER A 197 11.06 4.81 -14.42
N ASP A 198 10.27 3.78 -14.10
CA ASP A 198 8.81 3.89 -14.07
C ASP A 198 8.39 4.83 -12.92
N VAL A 199 9.01 4.66 -11.76
CA VAL A 199 8.78 5.52 -10.58
C VAL A 199 9.28 6.94 -10.82
N GLU A 200 10.45 7.09 -11.45
CA GLU A 200 11.03 8.40 -11.78
C GLU A 200 10.11 9.19 -12.73
N THR A 201 9.50 8.51 -13.70
CA THR A 201 8.50 9.11 -14.60
C THR A 201 7.29 9.64 -13.84
N ILE A 202 6.76 8.85 -12.88
CA ILE A 202 5.65 9.28 -12.03
C ILE A 202 6.07 10.48 -11.18
N ARG A 203 7.25 10.43 -10.56
CA ARG A 203 7.80 11.52 -9.75
C ARG A 203 7.92 12.81 -10.55
N GLN A 204 8.39 12.71 -11.80
CA GLN A 204 8.48 13.88 -12.69
C GLN A 204 7.10 14.51 -12.92
N ILE A 205 6.08 13.69 -13.27
CA ILE A 205 4.72 14.19 -13.49
C ILE A 205 4.15 14.86 -12.24
N LEU A 206 4.34 14.26 -11.05
CA LEU A 206 3.91 14.85 -9.79
C LEU A 206 4.60 16.19 -9.54
N ASN A 207 5.92 16.27 -9.72
CA ASN A 207 6.69 17.51 -9.52
C ASN A 207 6.23 18.65 -10.47
N GLU A 208 6.00 18.34 -11.75
CA GLU A 208 5.53 19.30 -12.74
C GLU A 208 4.12 19.85 -12.44
N ASN A 209 3.35 19.16 -11.56
CA ASN A 209 2.00 19.56 -11.18
C ASN A 209 1.85 19.94 -9.69
N GLY A 210 2.96 20.29 -9.00
CA GLY A 210 2.96 20.75 -7.60
C GLY A 210 2.74 19.64 -6.55
N GLY A 211 2.94 18.39 -6.95
CA GLY A 211 2.79 17.18 -6.14
C GLY A 211 4.10 16.61 -5.57
N GLU A 212 5.14 17.44 -5.36
CA GLU A 212 6.46 16.99 -4.85
C GLU A 212 6.36 16.26 -3.52
N HIS A 213 5.34 16.60 -2.73
CA HIS A 213 5.07 16.04 -1.40
C HIS A 213 4.27 14.74 -1.43
N ILE A 214 3.72 14.36 -2.58
CA ILE A 214 2.91 13.14 -2.74
C ILE A 214 3.85 11.93 -2.72
N GLN A 215 3.57 10.98 -1.82
CA GLN A 215 4.35 9.75 -1.72
C GLN A 215 4.03 8.79 -2.88
N ILE A 216 5.04 8.09 -3.37
CA ILE A 216 4.88 7.02 -4.35
C ILE A 216 5.07 5.68 -3.63
N ILE A 217 3.99 4.92 -3.53
CA ILE A 217 3.97 3.55 -3.03
C ILE A 217 3.93 2.62 -4.25
N SER A 218 5.08 2.08 -4.61
CA SER A 218 5.19 1.24 -5.81
C SER A 218 4.58 -0.14 -5.57
N LYS A 219 3.65 -0.54 -6.42
CA LYS A 219 3.01 -1.86 -6.37
C LYS A 219 3.87 -2.85 -7.15
N ILE A 220 4.30 -3.91 -6.46
CA ILE A 220 5.05 -5.00 -7.05
C ILE A 220 4.07 -6.11 -7.39
N GLU A 221 3.85 -6.29 -8.69
CA GLU A 221 2.75 -7.08 -9.26
C GLU A 221 3.24 -8.14 -10.26
N ASN A 222 4.54 -8.19 -10.56
CA ASN A 222 5.11 -9.12 -11.53
C ASN A 222 6.57 -9.51 -11.18
N GLN A 223 7.11 -10.52 -11.87
CA GLN A 223 8.45 -11.03 -11.62
C GLN A 223 9.53 -9.98 -11.88
N GLU A 224 9.40 -9.16 -12.94
CA GLU A 224 10.38 -8.10 -13.28
C GLU A 224 10.48 -7.08 -12.14
N GLY A 225 9.36 -6.70 -11.52
CA GLY A 225 9.34 -5.84 -10.33
C GLY A 225 10.03 -6.47 -9.12
N VAL A 226 9.86 -7.77 -8.91
CA VAL A 226 10.56 -8.52 -7.86
C VAL A 226 12.07 -8.54 -8.11
N ASP A 227 12.50 -8.80 -9.34
CA ASP A 227 13.92 -8.86 -9.71
C ASP A 227 14.62 -7.50 -9.57
N ASN A 228 13.90 -6.40 -9.83
CA ASN A 228 14.39 -5.03 -9.77
C ASN A 228 14.12 -4.32 -8.45
N ILE A 229 13.67 -5.04 -7.42
CA ILE A 229 13.10 -4.46 -6.19
C ILE A 229 14.03 -3.46 -5.50
N ASP A 230 15.33 -3.70 -5.47
CA ASP A 230 16.28 -2.81 -4.79
C ASP A 230 16.37 -1.45 -5.49
N SER A 231 16.39 -1.43 -6.81
CA SER A 231 16.41 -0.20 -7.60
C SER A 231 15.07 0.55 -7.52
N ILE A 232 13.95 -0.17 -7.50
CA ILE A 232 12.61 0.40 -7.33
C ILE A 232 12.48 1.01 -5.94
N LEU A 233 12.86 0.27 -4.90
CA LEU A 233 12.78 0.73 -3.50
C LEU A 233 13.65 1.97 -3.28
N ALA A 234 14.79 2.08 -3.94
CA ALA A 234 15.68 3.24 -3.80
C ALA A 234 14.99 4.56 -4.16
N VAL A 235 14.14 4.57 -5.20
CA VAL A 235 13.46 5.77 -5.74
C VAL A 235 11.99 5.90 -5.30
N SER A 236 11.42 4.89 -4.67
CA SER A 236 10.04 4.90 -4.12
C SER A 236 10.02 5.43 -2.69
N ASP A 237 8.87 5.93 -2.23
CA ASP A 237 8.64 6.30 -0.83
C ASP A 237 8.17 5.12 0.03
N GLY A 238 7.67 4.06 -0.59
CA GLY A 238 7.26 2.80 0.03
C GLY A 238 6.91 1.76 -1.03
N LEU A 239 6.60 0.54 -0.61
CA LEU A 239 6.15 -0.53 -1.49
C LEU A 239 4.79 -1.08 -1.08
N MET A 240 4.08 -1.67 -2.05
CA MET A 240 2.88 -2.48 -1.81
C MET A 240 3.08 -3.88 -2.36
N VAL A 241 2.91 -4.89 -1.51
CA VAL A 241 2.82 -6.28 -1.91
C VAL A 241 1.40 -6.52 -2.42
N ALA A 242 1.20 -6.39 -3.72
CA ALA A 242 -0.09 -6.55 -4.37
C ALA A 242 -0.32 -8.03 -4.73
N ARG A 243 -0.69 -8.82 -3.72
CA ARG A 243 -0.69 -10.28 -3.77
C ARG A 243 -1.63 -10.89 -4.80
N GLY A 244 -2.71 -10.17 -5.17
CA GLY A 244 -3.65 -10.60 -6.21
C GLY A 244 -2.95 -10.78 -7.55
N ASP A 245 -2.40 -9.69 -8.07
CA ASP A 245 -1.73 -9.68 -9.37
C ASP A 245 -0.39 -10.44 -9.32
N LEU A 246 0.41 -10.21 -8.27
CA LEU A 246 1.69 -10.90 -8.10
C LEU A 246 1.53 -12.42 -8.02
N GLY A 247 0.46 -12.93 -7.37
CA GLY A 247 0.19 -14.36 -7.25
C GLY A 247 -0.24 -15.03 -8.56
N VAL A 248 -0.61 -14.25 -9.57
CA VAL A 248 -0.86 -14.74 -10.94
C VAL A 248 0.43 -14.71 -11.79
N GLU A 249 1.30 -13.73 -11.53
CA GLU A 249 2.52 -13.48 -12.31
C GLU A 249 3.73 -14.30 -11.86
N ILE A 250 3.74 -14.81 -10.63
CA ILE A 250 4.79 -15.71 -10.13
C ILE A 250 4.19 -17.04 -9.66
N PRO A 251 4.97 -18.13 -9.55
CA PRO A 251 4.51 -19.36 -8.94
C PRO A 251 3.95 -19.09 -7.54
N PHE A 252 2.69 -19.47 -7.29
CA PHE A 252 1.95 -19.10 -6.08
C PHE A 252 2.66 -19.55 -4.78
N GLU A 253 3.41 -20.67 -4.83
CA GLU A 253 4.19 -21.16 -3.70
C GLU A 253 5.38 -20.26 -3.32
N LYS A 254 5.80 -19.35 -4.22
CA LYS A 254 6.86 -18.37 -3.95
C LYS A 254 6.34 -17.09 -3.29
N LEU A 255 5.04 -16.80 -3.45
CA LEU A 255 4.44 -15.55 -3.00
C LEU A 255 4.72 -15.24 -1.50
N PRO A 256 4.59 -16.19 -0.55
CA PRO A 256 4.87 -15.90 0.86
C PRO A 256 6.33 -15.50 1.12
N ALA A 257 7.28 -16.13 0.43
CA ALA A 257 8.69 -15.81 0.57
C ALA A 257 9.03 -14.43 -0.03
N VAL A 258 8.42 -14.09 -1.17
CA VAL A 258 8.55 -12.77 -1.80
C VAL A 258 7.97 -11.69 -0.90
N GLN A 259 6.77 -11.90 -0.31
CA GLN A 259 6.18 -10.97 0.66
C GLN A 259 7.14 -10.68 1.82
N LYS A 260 7.68 -11.71 2.46
CA LYS A 260 8.63 -11.55 3.57
C LYS A 260 9.88 -10.76 3.15
N MET A 261 10.48 -11.11 2.02
CA MET A 261 11.65 -10.43 1.48
C MET A 261 11.37 -8.94 1.21
N MET A 262 10.19 -8.61 0.65
CA MET A 262 9.79 -7.21 0.42
C MET A 262 9.64 -6.43 1.72
N ILE A 263 8.98 -7.03 2.73
CA ILE A 263 8.80 -6.44 4.05
C ILE A 263 10.17 -6.18 4.70
N GLU A 264 11.07 -7.17 4.69
CA GLU A 264 12.42 -7.03 5.24
C GLU A 264 13.22 -5.91 4.58
N LYS A 265 13.18 -5.82 3.23
CA LYS A 265 13.88 -4.76 2.48
C LYS A 265 13.32 -3.36 2.79
N CYS A 266 12.00 -3.22 2.87
CA CYS A 266 11.36 -1.95 3.23
C CYS A 266 11.73 -1.53 4.65
N ASN A 267 11.66 -2.45 5.59
CA ASN A 267 12.05 -2.20 6.98
C ASN A 267 13.53 -1.79 7.09
N ALA A 268 14.43 -2.47 6.37
CA ALA A 268 15.84 -2.10 6.32
C ALA A 268 16.08 -0.70 5.72
N ALA A 269 15.28 -0.33 4.70
CA ALA A 269 15.35 0.99 4.07
C ALA A 269 14.64 2.10 4.87
N GLY A 270 13.86 1.77 5.91
CA GLY A 270 13.06 2.73 6.68
C GLY A 270 11.90 3.32 5.88
N LYS A 271 11.37 2.56 4.93
CA LYS A 271 10.25 2.92 4.07
C LYS A 271 9.04 2.06 4.38
N PRO A 272 7.81 2.62 4.39
CA PRO A 272 6.61 1.85 4.70
C PRO A 272 6.35 0.77 3.66
N VAL A 273 5.81 -0.36 4.13
CA VAL A 273 5.33 -1.45 3.28
C VAL A 273 3.87 -1.76 3.58
N VAL A 274 3.09 -1.95 2.52
CA VAL A 274 1.68 -2.29 2.57
C VAL A 274 1.49 -3.73 2.12
N THR A 275 0.85 -4.57 2.93
CA THR A 275 0.37 -5.89 2.49
C THR A 275 -1.08 -5.78 2.05
N ALA A 276 -1.35 -6.14 0.80
CA ALA A 276 -2.61 -5.85 0.13
C ALA A 276 -3.23 -7.09 -0.52
N THR A 277 -4.53 -6.98 -0.78
CA THR A 277 -5.40 -7.94 -1.48
C THR A 277 -5.66 -9.25 -0.74
N GLN A 278 -6.90 -9.75 -0.83
CA GLN A 278 -7.35 -11.02 -0.26
C GLN A 278 -7.05 -11.20 1.24
N MET A 279 -7.07 -10.10 2.01
CA MET A 279 -6.77 -10.15 3.45
C MET A 279 -7.94 -10.76 4.24
N LEU A 280 -9.18 -10.30 3.96
CA LEU A 280 -10.42 -10.77 4.57
C LEU A 280 -11.48 -10.98 3.48
N ASP A 281 -11.11 -11.54 2.32
CA ASP A 281 -11.95 -11.64 1.10
C ASP A 281 -13.31 -12.28 1.36
N SER A 282 -13.38 -13.29 2.22
CA SER A 282 -14.65 -13.94 2.58
C SER A 282 -15.64 -12.96 3.25
N MET A 283 -15.14 -11.89 3.87
CA MET A 283 -15.98 -10.84 4.48
C MET A 283 -16.66 -9.92 3.47
N MET A 284 -16.37 -10.05 2.19
CA MET A 284 -17.23 -9.44 1.16
C MET A 284 -18.67 -9.97 1.22
N ARG A 285 -18.87 -11.22 1.66
CA ARG A 285 -20.18 -11.91 1.68
C ARG A 285 -20.57 -12.44 3.05
N ASN A 286 -19.62 -12.54 3.99
CA ASN A 286 -19.85 -13.14 5.30
C ASN A 286 -19.49 -12.17 6.42
N PRO A 287 -20.22 -12.16 7.56
CA PRO A 287 -19.94 -11.24 8.67
C PRO A 287 -18.70 -11.62 9.50
N ARG A 288 -18.03 -12.73 9.15
CA ARG A 288 -16.83 -13.23 9.83
C ARG A 288 -15.84 -13.79 8.82
N PRO A 289 -14.52 -13.60 9.05
CA PRO A 289 -13.50 -14.16 8.20
C PRO A 289 -13.32 -15.65 8.43
N THR A 290 -12.64 -16.32 7.51
CA THR A 290 -12.11 -17.66 7.70
C THR A 290 -10.92 -17.65 8.67
N ARG A 291 -10.59 -18.81 9.23
CA ARG A 291 -9.41 -18.95 10.10
C ARG A 291 -8.10 -18.74 9.34
N ALA A 292 -8.06 -19.08 8.05
CA ALA A 292 -6.91 -18.86 7.18
C ALA A 292 -6.65 -17.36 6.99
N GLU A 293 -7.69 -16.56 6.74
CA GLU A 293 -7.58 -15.10 6.60
C GLU A 293 -7.12 -14.42 7.90
N VAL A 294 -7.66 -14.84 9.05
CA VAL A 294 -7.18 -14.34 10.37
C VAL A 294 -5.70 -14.62 10.54
N SER A 295 -5.25 -15.84 10.18
CA SER A 295 -3.84 -16.24 10.24
C SER A 295 -2.99 -15.44 9.26
N ASP A 296 -3.48 -15.17 8.05
CA ASP A 296 -2.78 -14.40 7.03
C ASP A 296 -2.54 -12.95 7.46
N VAL A 297 -3.60 -12.26 7.94
CA VAL A 297 -3.47 -10.90 8.49
C VAL A 297 -2.48 -10.85 9.65
N ALA A 298 -2.59 -11.80 10.61
CA ALA A 298 -1.67 -11.86 11.74
C ALA A 298 -0.22 -12.10 11.29
N ASN A 299 0.03 -13.02 10.35
CA ASN A 299 1.36 -13.29 9.83
C ASN A 299 1.97 -12.10 9.10
N ALA A 300 1.21 -11.36 8.28
CA ALA A 300 1.70 -10.14 7.65
C ALA A 300 2.20 -9.11 8.68
N ILE A 301 1.51 -8.98 9.81
CA ILE A 301 1.91 -8.09 10.92
C ILE A 301 3.16 -8.62 11.62
N LEU A 302 3.22 -9.93 11.91
CA LEU A 302 4.39 -10.58 12.53
C LEU A 302 5.61 -10.54 11.62
N ASP A 303 5.43 -10.56 10.30
CA ASP A 303 6.51 -10.36 9.31
C ASP A 303 7.04 -8.92 9.31
N GLY A 304 6.30 -7.96 9.89
CA GLY A 304 6.74 -6.58 10.04
C GLY A 304 6.15 -5.61 9.02
N THR A 305 4.96 -5.87 8.45
CA THR A 305 4.28 -4.88 7.59
C THR A 305 3.91 -3.61 8.37
N ASP A 306 3.93 -2.45 7.72
CA ASP A 306 3.49 -1.17 8.31
C ASP A 306 1.99 -1.00 8.23
N ALA A 307 1.41 -1.40 7.10
CA ALA A 307 0.00 -1.27 6.83
C ALA A 307 -0.58 -2.52 6.18
N ILE A 308 -1.85 -2.76 6.44
CA ILE A 308 -2.67 -3.81 5.85
C ILE A 308 -3.85 -3.17 5.13
N MET A 309 -4.25 -3.71 3.98
CA MET A 309 -5.23 -3.07 3.12
C MET A 309 -6.46 -3.96 2.87
N LEU A 310 -7.64 -3.36 3.04
CA LEU A 310 -8.92 -3.89 2.57
C LEU A 310 -9.23 -3.34 1.17
N SER A 311 -9.60 -4.21 0.26
CA SER A 311 -9.97 -3.89 -1.12
C SER A 311 -11.49 -3.96 -1.31
N GLY A 312 -11.98 -5.05 -1.86
CA GLY A 312 -13.41 -5.28 -2.08
C GLY A 312 -14.21 -5.31 -0.78
N GLU A 313 -13.61 -5.79 0.31
CA GLU A 313 -14.23 -5.95 1.62
C GLU A 313 -14.83 -4.64 2.15
N SER A 314 -14.12 -3.51 1.94
CA SER A 314 -14.62 -2.17 2.33
C SER A 314 -15.27 -1.40 1.20
N ALA A 315 -14.97 -1.72 -0.09
CA ALA A 315 -15.48 -0.99 -1.25
C ALA A 315 -16.84 -1.49 -1.75
N ASN A 316 -17.05 -2.81 -1.77
CA ASN A 316 -18.19 -3.46 -2.42
C ASN A 316 -18.82 -4.56 -1.55
N GLY A 317 -18.21 -4.93 -0.43
CA GLY A 317 -18.68 -6.00 0.43
C GLY A 317 -19.96 -5.64 1.20
N ASP A 318 -20.67 -6.67 1.65
CA ASP A 318 -21.88 -6.52 2.47
C ASP A 318 -21.57 -6.10 3.92
N TRP A 319 -20.29 -6.22 4.34
CA TRP A 319 -19.84 -6.03 5.73
C TRP A 319 -18.64 -5.07 5.84
N PRO A 320 -18.72 -3.83 5.29
CA PRO A 320 -17.56 -2.95 5.21
C PRO A 320 -17.05 -2.49 6.59
N VAL A 321 -17.92 -2.15 7.52
CA VAL A 321 -17.54 -1.69 8.88
C VAL A 321 -16.95 -2.85 9.69
N GLU A 322 -17.62 -4.01 9.67
CA GLU A 322 -17.19 -5.22 10.38
C GLU A 322 -15.84 -5.73 9.87
N SER A 323 -15.56 -5.57 8.58
CA SER A 323 -14.25 -5.92 7.99
C SER A 323 -13.14 -5.07 8.59
N VAL A 324 -13.33 -3.76 8.71
CA VAL A 324 -12.34 -2.86 9.35
C VAL A 324 -12.19 -3.16 10.84
N GLN A 325 -13.30 -3.37 11.55
CA GLN A 325 -13.27 -3.74 12.97
C GLN A 325 -12.56 -5.06 13.21
N THR A 326 -12.81 -6.05 12.35
CA THR A 326 -12.17 -7.38 12.43
C THR A 326 -10.67 -7.26 12.17
N MET A 327 -10.28 -6.55 11.13
CA MET A 327 -8.88 -6.30 10.83
C MET A 327 -8.17 -5.57 11.98
N ALA A 328 -8.82 -4.58 12.58
CA ALA A 328 -8.29 -3.86 13.75
C ALA A 328 -8.11 -4.79 14.97
N LYS A 329 -9.06 -5.68 15.24
CA LYS A 329 -8.98 -6.66 16.35
C LYS A 329 -7.83 -7.64 16.13
N ILE A 330 -7.68 -8.18 14.91
CA ILE A 330 -6.58 -9.10 14.59
C ILE A 330 -5.24 -8.37 14.76
N ALA A 331 -5.13 -7.12 14.30
CA ALA A 331 -3.90 -6.35 14.42
C ALA A 331 -3.50 -6.13 15.89
N VAL A 332 -4.43 -5.73 16.75
CA VAL A 332 -4.17 -5.53 18.18
C VAL A 332 -3.67 -6.80 18.85
N GLU A 333 -4.29 -7.95 18.54
CA GLU A 333 -3.87 -9.24 19.11
C GLU A 333 -2.51 -9.68 18.57
N ALA A 334 -2.26 -9.58 17.26
CA ALA A 334 -0.99 -9.93 16.64
C ALA A 334 0.17 -9.10 17.21
N GLU A 335 -0.06 -7.80 17.44
CA GLU A 335 0.93 -6.89 18.01
C GLU A 335 1.40 -7.28 19.42
N THR A 336 0.59 -8.03 20.19
CA THR A 336 1.00 -8.55 21.51
C THR A 336 2.08 -9.66 21.42
N LYS A 337 2.29 -10.22 20.23
CA LYS A 337 3.24 -11.28 19.96
C LYS A 337 4.52 -10.79 19.28
N LEU A 338 4.61 -9.49 18.97
CA LEU A 338 5.82 -8.90 18.43
C LEU A 338 6.94 -8.90 19.48
N ASN A 339 8.15 -9.24 19.08
CA ASN A 339 9.33 -9.12 19.93
C ASN A 339 9.96 -7.75 19.73
N TYR A 340 9.52 -6.77 20.51
CA TYR A 340 9.93 -5.37 20.39
C TYR A 340 11.42 -5.17 20.76
N GLU A 341 11.99 -5.94 21.69
CA GLU A 341 13.42 -5.86 22.05
C GLU A 341 14.29 -6.32 20.87
N THR A 342 13.96 -7.46 20.26
CA THR A 342 14.67 -7.95 19.09
C THR A 342 14.51 -7.00 17.90
N ALA A 343 13.34 -6.43 17.69
CA ALA A 343 13.08 -5.49 16.61
C ALA A 343 14.01 -4.26 16.71
N VAL A 344 14.16 -3.67 17.90
CA VAL A 344 15.06 -2.53 18.11
C VAL A 344 16.52 -2.93 17.91
N SER A 345 16.94 -4.11 18.41
CA SER A 345 18.33 -4.56 18.31
C SER A 345 18.74 -4.96 16.90
N THR A 346 17.81 -5.49 16.11
CA THR A 346 18.04 -5.94 14.73
C THR A 346 17.81 -4.86 13.67
N ALA A 347 17.25 -3.71 14.03
CA ALA A 347 17.07 -2.57 13.13
C ALA A 347 18.43 -2.16 12.55
N LYS A 348 18.85 -2.82 11.47
CA LYS A 348 20.06 -2.50 10.70
C LYS A 348 19.80 -1.22 9.94
N SER A 349 20.14 -0.07 10.54
CA SER A 349 19.94 1.17 9.84
C SER A 349 21.10 1.46 8.89
N HIS A 350 20.79 1.62 7.61
CA HIS A 350 21.64 2.36 6.66
C HIS A 350 21.56 3.89 6.92
N ILE A 351 21.02 4.28 8.07
CA ILE A 351 20.81 5.68 8.46
C ILE A 351 22.13 6.31 8.84
N PRO A 352 22.39 7.59 8.49
CA PRO A 352 23.57 8.34 8.92
C PRO A 352 23.79 8.21 10.43
N ALA A 353 25.04 8.01 10.83
CA ALA A 353 25.44 7.52 12.15
C ALA A 353 24.71 8.16 13.35
N VAL A 354 24.60 9.49 13.43
CA VAL A 354 24.00 10.20 14.58
C VAL A 354 22.50 9.94 14.67
N SER A 355 21.75 10.19 13.60
CA SER A 355 20.28 10.06 13.62
C SER A 355 19.80 8.63 13.89
N GLY A 356 20.50 7.62 13.34
CA GLY A 356 20.21 6.22 13.61
C GLY A 356 20.48 5.81 15.05
N VAL A 357 21.61 6.27 15.60
CA VAL A 357 21.97 6.00 17.01
C VAL A 357 20.95 6.62 17.96
N ILE A 358 20.60 7.89 17.78
CA ILE A 358 19.63 8.59 18.64
C ILE A 358 18.24 7.95 18.53
N SER A 359 17.79 7.58 17.33
CA SER A 359 16.48 6.92 17.16
C SER A 359 16.41 5.57 17.87
N ARG A 360 17.47 4.73 17.77
CA ARG A 360 17.54 3.46 18.52
C ARG A 360 17.67 3.69 20.02
N ALA A 361 18.46 4.68 20.45
CA ALA A 361 18.57 5.03 21.87
C ALA A 361 17.22 5.48 22.44
N ALA A 362 16.41 6.23 21.68
CA ALA A 362 15.05 6.61 22.07
C ALA A 362 14.15 5.39 22.26
N CYS A 363 14.20 4.42 21.34
CA CYS A 363 13.43 3.19 21.46
C CYS A 363 13.89 2.32 22.62
N ASN A 364 15.21 2.15 22.83
CA ASN A 364 15.75 1.41 23.96
C ASN A 364 15.34 2.07 25.29
N ALA A 365 15.54 3.38 25.42
CA ALA A 365 15.15 4.12 26.62
C ALA A 365 13.64 3.99 26.89
N ALA A 366 12.81 4.05 25.86
CA ALA A 366 11.35 3.88 25.99
C ALA A 366 10.99 2.47 26.48
N ASN A 367 11.60 1.43 25.93
CA ASN A 367 11.34 0.04 26.33
C ASN A 367 11.83 -0.24 27.76
N GLU A 368 13.07 0.16 28.10
CA GLU A 368 13.65 -0.06 29.45
C GLU A 368 12.90 0.70 30.55
N LEU A 369 12.39 1.90 30.23
CA LEU A 369 11.65 2.74 31.20
C LEU A 369 10.14 2.51 31.17
N ASN A 370 9.64 1.60 30.33
CA ASN A 370 8.21 1.41 30.10
C ASN A 370 7.50 2.75 29.79
N ALA A 371 8.11 3.56 28.92
CA ALA A 371 7.59 4.89 28.60
C ALA A 371 6.20 4.80 27.95
N ALA A 372 5.30 5.72 28.32
CA ALA A 372 3.94 5.79 27.77
C ALA A 372 3.96 6.14 26.27
N ALA A 373 4.92 6.96 25.84
CA ALA A 373 5.07 7.35 24.43
C ALA A 373 6.50 7.81 24.11
N ILE A 374 6.87 7.70 22.82
CA ILE A 374 7.98 8.46 22.25
C ILE A 374 7.37 9.66 21.51
N VAL A 375 7.73 10.88 21.90
CA VAL A 375 7.28 12.10 21.21
C VAL A 375 8.38 12.55 20.25
N SER A 376 8.06 12.57 18.96
CA SER A 376 8.96 12.99 17.89
C SER A 376 8.57 14.37 17.38
N SER A 377 9.31 15.42 17.76
CA SER A 377 9.16 16.73 17.11
C SER A 377 9.88 16.72 15.76
N THR A 378 9.13 16.92 14.66
CA THR A 378 9.67 16.72 13.32
C THR A 378 9.04 17.64 12.27
N LYS A 379 9.89 18.32 11.46
CA LYS A 379 9.43 19.17 10.35
C LYS A 379 9.21 18.40 9.04
N SER A 380 9.95 17.33 8.82
CA SER A 380 9.91 16.51 7.61
C SER A 380 9.33 15.11 7.78
N GLY A 381 9.04 14.71 9.02
CA GLY A 381 8.64 13.34 9.37
C GLY A 381 9.83 12.37 9.52
N ALA A 382 11.06 12.78 9.21
CA ALA A 382 12.22 11.88 9.18
C ALA A 382 12.50 11.22 10.53
N THR A 383 12.43 11.97 11.64
CA THR A 383 12.63 11.42 12.99
C THR A 383 11.59 10.36 13.33
N ALA A 384 10.31 10.65 13.07
CA ALA A 384 9.22 9.70 13.33
C ALA A 384 9.36 8.41 12.49
N ARG A 385 9.73 8.51 11.21
CA ARG A 385 9.97 7.33 10.35
C ARG A 385 11.13 6.47 10.87
N ARG A 386 12.24 7.10 11.31
CA ARG A 386 13.38 6.36 11.86
C ARG A 386 13.06 5.65 13.17
N ILE A 387 12.27 6.27 14.04
CA ILE A 387 11.79 5.65 15.27
C ILE A 387 10.82 4.50 14.92
N SER A 388 9.90 4.70 14.00
CA SER A 388 8.98 3.67 13.51
C SER A 388 9.71 2.43 12.96
N GLN A 389 10.83 2.64 12.25
CA GLN A 389 11.70 1.56 11.75
C GLN A 389 12.25 0.66 12.88
N CYS A 390 12.47 1.22 14.05
CA CYS A 390 12.91 0.46 15.22
C CYS A 390 11.78 -0.32 15.92
N ARG A 391 10.52 -0.14 15.50
CA ARG A 391 9.36 -0.85 16.05
C ARG A 391 9.26 -0.80 17.58
N PRO A 392 9.20 0.40 18.23
CA PRO A 392 9.07 0.48 19.68
C PRO A 392 7.72 -0.08 20.15
N GLU A 393 7.68 -0.54 21.42
CA GLU A 393 6.44 -1.05 22.01
C GLU A 393 5.41 0.07 22.25
N CYS A 394 5.86 1.25 22.70
CA CYS A 394 4.99 2.39 22.94
C CYS A 394 4.63 3.14 21.64
N PRO A 395 3.54 3.92 21.60
CA PRO A 395 3.17 4.77 20.48
C PRO A 395 4.21 5.86 20.20
N ILE A 396 4.32 6.26 18.93
CA ILE A 396 5.16 7.36 18.47
C ILE A 396 4.26 8.55 18.16
N VAL A 397 4.28 9.57 18.97
CA VAL A 397 3.52 10.82 18.75
C VAL A 397 4.37 11.75 17.89
N ALA A 398 4.03 11.91 16.63
CA ALA A 398 4.78 12.76 15.71
C ALA A 398 4.18 14.16 15.66
N VAL A 399 4.84 15.11 16.37
CA VAL A 399 4.42 16.52 16.40
C VAL A 399 5.07 17.27 15.25
N THR A 400 4.25 17.85 14.36
CA THR A 400 4.71 18.56 13.16
C THR A 400 3.84 19.78 12.86
N PRO A 401 4.43 20.90 12.35
CA PRO A 401 3.64 22.06 11.92
C PRO A 401 2.98 21.87 10.53
N SER A 402 3.24 20.77 9.84
CA SER A 402 2.80 20.54 8.46
C SER A 402 1.76 19.44 8.38
N GLU A 403 0.53 19.76 7.96
CA GLU A 403 -0.50 18.77 7.65
C GLU A 403 -0.05 17.77 6.58
N LYS A 404 0.72 18.22 5.57
CA LYS A 404 1.27 17.34 4.52
C LYS A 404 2.18 16.27 5.12
N VAL A 405 3.04 16.66 6.06
CA VAL A 405 3.92 15.73 6.78
C VAL A 405 3.11 14.81 7.68
N ALA A 406 2.12 15.31 8.41
CA ALA A 406 1.23 14.49 9.24
C ALA A 406 0.56 13.39 8.40
N LYS A 407 -0.03 13.76 7.26
CA LYS A 407 -0.67 12.81 6.32
C LYS A 407 0.34 11.78 5.79
N SER A 408 1.57 12.18 5.47
CA SER A 408 2.60 11.26 4.98
C SER A 408 3.02 10.21 6.00
N LEU A 409 2.83 10.46 7.28
CA LEU A 409 3.13 9.54 8.38
C LEU A 409 2.02 8.53 8.67
N ALA A 410 0.85 8.67 8.03
CA ALA A 410 -0.29 7.77 8.21
C ALA A 410 -0.02 6.33 7.74
N PHE A 411 1.03 6.11 6.96
CA PHE A 411 1.48 4.79 6.51
C PHE A 411 2.47 4.11 7.45
N CYS A 412 3.05 4.84 8.42
CA CYS A 412 4.14 4.34 9.24
C CYS A 412 3.62 3.61 10.49
N PHE A 413 4.17 2.42 10.78
CA PHE A 413 3.84 1.64 11.96
C PHE A 413 4.02 2.43 13.25
N GLY A 414 3.03 2.39 14.13
CA GLY A 414 3.08 3.00 15.46
C GLY A 414 3.06 4.53 15.50
N VAL A 415 3.08 5.24 14.36
CA VAL A 415 3.11 6.69 14.32
C VAL A 415 1.70 7.29 14.41
N TYR A 416 1.53 8.23 15.31
CA TYR A 416 0.32 9.03 15.51
C TYR A 416 0.69 10.50 15.28
N PRO A 417 0.41 11.05 14.09
CA PRO A 417 0.74 12.43 13.79
C PRO A 417 -0.21 13.40 14.50
N VAL A 418 0.37 14.48 15.01
CA VAL A 418 -0.36 15.61 15.61
C VAL A 418 0.15 16.90 14.99
N VAL A 419 -0.75 17.68 14.39
CA VAL A 419 -0.41 18.99 13.85
C VAL A 419 -0.40 20.02 14.97
N ALA A 420 0.73 20.69 15.18
CA ALA A 420 0.89 21.74 16.18
C ALA A 420 1.89 22.78 15.71
N GLU A 421 1.80 23.99 16.24
CA GLU A 421 2.69 25.09 15.88
C GLU A 421 4.16 24.80 16.20
N ASP A 422 5.05 25.26 15.34
CA ASP A 422 6.49 25.17 15.54
C ASP A 422 6.93 26.02 16.75
N GLN A 423 7.84 25.50 17.55
CA GLN A 423 8.30 26.18 18.76
C GLN A 423 9.63 26.90 18.52
N ASN A 424 9.76 28.10 19.07
CA ASN A 424 10.90 28.97 18.84
C ASN A 424 12.15 28.64 19.69
N SER A 425 12.04 27.72 20.64
CA SER A 425 13.16 27.26 21.49
C SER A 425 13.08 25.79 21.82
N THR A 426 14.21 25.20 22.14
CA THR A 426 14.31 23.78 22.54
C THR A 426 13.48 23.49 23.79
N ASP A 427 13.50 24.38 24.79
CA ASP A 427 12.75 24.20 26.02
C ASP A 427 11.24 24.27 25.76
N ALA A 428 10.79 25.23 24.96
CA ALA A 428 9.38 25.34 24.57
C ALA A 428 8.92 24.11 23.76
N MET A 429 9.78 23.61 22.84
CA MET A 429 9.51 22.41 22.07
C MET A 429 9.34 21.18 22.97
N MET A 430 10.20 21.02 23.98
CA MET A 430 10.12 19.89 24.92
C MET A 430 8.89 19.97 25.82
N ALA A 431 8.59 21.15 26.34
CA ALA A 431 7.39 21.38 27.15
C ALA A 431 6.11 21.11 26.32
N ASN A 432 6.09 21.61 25.08
CA ASN A 432 4.97 21.38 24.17
C ASN A 432 4.82 19.90 23.79
N ALA A 433 5.92 19.16 23.58
CA ALA A 433 5.91 17.74 23.29
C ALA A 433 5.22 16.94 24.42
N THR A 434 5.60 17.20 25.68
CA THR A 434 5.00 16.55 26.85
C THR A 434 3.50 16.90 26.94
N LYS A 435 3.16 18.18 26.80
CA LYS A 435 1.77 18.67 26.82
C LYS A 435 0.91 17.98 25.76
N ILE A 436 1.39 17.88 24.52
CA ILE A 436 0.68 17.23 23.40
C ILE A 436 0.44 15.74 23.70
N ALA A 437 1.42 15.05 24.30
CA ALA A 437 1.25 13.65 24.67
C ALA A 437 0.09 13.47 25.66
N VAL A 438 -0.05 14.36 26.62
CA VAL A 438 -1.14 14.34 27.62
C VAL A 438 -2.48 14.72 27.00
N GLU A 439 -2.55 15.84 26.29
CA GLU A 439 -3.80 16.34 25.69
C GLU A 439 -4.43 15.38 24.68
N ASN A 440 -3.59 14.54 24.02
CA ASN A 440 -4.06 13.53 23.08
C ASN A 440 -4.19 12.13 23.69
N GLY A 441 -4.07 11.99 25.02
CA GLY A 441 -4.29 10.73 25.74
C GLY A 441 -3.20 9.67 25.55
N PHE A 442 -1.98 10.06 25.21
CA PHE A 442 -0.84 9.16 25.07
C PHE A 442 -0.05 8.99 26.38
N ALA A 443 -0.20 9.92 27.32
CA ALA A 443 0.45 9.86 28.63
C ALA A 443 -0.42 10.55 29.70
N ASN A 444 -0.25 10.16 30.95
CA ASN A 444 -0.90 10.76 32.12
C ASN A 444 0.17 11.37 33.06
N SER A 445 -0.26 12.15 34.05
CA SER A 445 0.62 12.61 35.12
C SER A 445 1.31 11.43 35.81
N GLY A 446 2.61 11.53 36.00
CA GLY A 446 3.47 10.46 36.53
C GLY A 446 4.06 9.51 35.47
N ASP A 447 3.55 9.49 34.26
CA ASP A 447 4.09 8.66 33.19
C ASP A 447 5.45 9.20 32.67
N THR A 448 6.29 8.29 32.20
CA THR A 448 7.54 8.65 31.51
C THR A 448 7.28 8.80 30.02
N VAL A 449 7.83 9.83 29.39
CA VAL A 449 7.85 10.05 27.95
C VAL A 449 9.29 10.24 27.47
N VAL A 450 9.59 9.72 26.28
CA VAL A 450 10.89 9.94 25.61
C VAL A 450 10.68 10.92 24.47
N ILE A 451 11.45 12.01 24.45
CA ILE A 451 11.35 13.05 23.40
C ILE A 451 12.57 12.94 22.49
N ALA A 452 12.35 12.87 21.18
CA ALA A 452 13.39 12.85 20.17
C ALA A 452 13.17 13.94 19.11
N ALA A 453 14.21 14.68 18.77
CA ALA A 453 14.13 15.79 17.83
C ALA A 453 15.43 16.01 17.06
N GLY A 454 15.35 16.80 15.99
CA GLY A 454 16.48 17.38 15.29
C GLY A 454 16.53 18.89 15.52
N LEU A 455 17.64 19.40 16.04
CA LEU A 455 17.77 20.82 16.40
C LEU A 455 18.38 21.69 15.29
N ASP A 456 19.37 21.17 14.56
CA ASP A 456 20.23 22.00 13.72
C ASP A 456 19.87 21.98 12.23
N GLN A 457 19.38 20.87 11.72
CA GLN A 457 19.05 20.69 10.29
C GLN A 457 17.77 19.90 10.11
N VAL A 458 16.98 20.29 9.12
CA VAL A 458 15.79 19.53 8.71
C VAL A 458 16.20 18.11 8.32
N GLY A 459 15.55 17.11 8.92
CA GLY A 459 15.85 15.70 8.68
C GLY A 459 16.96 15.11 9.56
N SER A 460 17.64 15.90 10.40
CA SER A 460 18.53 15.38 11.45
C SER A 460 17.74 14.89 12.67
N THR A 461 18.30 13.95 13.43
CA THR A 461 17.81 13.56 14.76
C THR A 461 19.03 13.47 15.66
N ASN A 462 19.22 14.45 16.54
CA ASN A 462 20.44 14.60 17.34
C ASN A 462 20.16 14.91 18.82
N LEU A 463 18.88 14.91 19.22
CA LEU A 463 18.46 15.15 20.58
C LEU A 463 17.57 14.01 21.09
N LEU A 464 17.83 13.58 22.32
CA LEU A 464 16.99 12.70 23.11
C LEU A 464 16.87 13.26 24.52
N LYS A 465 15.63 13.30 25.05
CA LYS A 465 15.34 13.67 26.45
C LYS A 465 14.31 12.69 27.01
N VAL A 466 14.52 12.27 28.25
CA VAL A 466 13.53 11.56 29.05
C VAL A 466 12.88 12.57 30.00
N SER A 467 11.55 12.55 30.10
CA SER A 467 10.77 13.41 30.98
C SER A 467 9.69 12.61 31.69
N VAL A 468 9.44 12.93 32.96
CA VAL A 468 8.25 12.50 33.67
C VAL A 468 7.20 13.59 33.49
N VAL A 469 5.96 13.20 33.18
CA VAL A 469 4.81 14.10 33.03
C VAL A 469 4.40 14.61 34.41
N GLU A 470 4.36 15.92 34.57
CA GLU A 470 3.94 16.59 35.82
C GLU A 470 2.41 16.55 36.01
#